data_e8006e9c54305bc4cf8b2fa55dd023de
#
_entry.id   e8006e9c54305bc4cf8b2fa55dd023de
#
_cell.length_a   1.000
_cell.length_b   1.000
_cell.length_c   1.000
_cell.angle_alpha   90.00
_cell.angle_beta   90.00
_cell.angle_gamma   90.00
#
_symmetry.space_group_name_H-M   'P 1'
#
loop_
_entity.id
_entity.type
_entity.pdbx_description
1 polymer ?
#
loop_
_entity_poly.entity_id
_entity_poly.type
_entity_poly.pdbx_seq_one_letter_code
_entity_poly.pdbx_strand_id
1 'polypeptide(L)'
;TRRDALRAGAGAAGGLAVAGGLLGRAIDAMGAPAVIGEGPYGPIGSPDANGLRLPPGFTSRVVARSGTEIGPRPYKFHLLPDGMGTFKTNDGGFILTSNSEAPDLPGLYEIGTGAIRFDKKFRITDAYPILKNTMINCAGGVTPWGTWLSCEEIDKGKVFECDPWGKK
;
A
#
# COMPACT_ATOMS: atom_id res chain seq x y z
N THR A 1 -6.70 -13.82 -18.49
CA THR A 1 -7.76 -13.46 -17.50
C THR A 1 -7.25 -13.61 -16.08
N ARG A 2 -7.98 -13.09 -15.07
CA ARG A 2 -7.64 -13.24 -13.62
C ARG A 2 -7.44 -14.72 -13.24
N ARG A 3 -8.25 -15.61 -13.82
CA ARG A 3 -8.13 -17.07 -13.65
C ARG A 3 -6.84 -17.63 -14.29
N ASP A 4 -6.37 -17.04 -15.35
CA ASP A 4 -5.16 -17.51 -16.04
C ASP A 4 -3.89 -17.12 -15.28
N ALA A 5 -3.88 -15.98 -14.61
CA ALA A 5 -2.79 -15.56 -13.71
C ALA A 5 -2.66 -16.51 -12.50
N LEU A 6 -3.80 -16.91 -11.90
CA LEU A 6 -3.82 -17.88 -10.80
C LEU A 6 -3.42 -19.29 -11.25
N ARG A 7 -3.79 -19.71 -12.48
CA ARG A 7 -3.39 -20.99 -13.07
C ARG A 7 -1.90 -21.01 -13.49
N ALA A 8 -1.37 -19.89 -13.96
CA ALA A 8 0.06 -19.74 -14.24
C ALA A 8 0.91 -19.87 -12.97
N GLY A 9 0.42 -19.34 -11.84
CA GLY A 9 1.04 -19.56 -10.53
C GLY A 9 1.04 -21.03 -10.08
N ALA A 10 -0.03 -21.79 -10.38
CA ALA A 10 -0.13 -23.21 -10.03
C ALA A 10 0.61 -24.13 -11.02
N GLY A 11 0.77 -23.70 -12.29
CA GLY A 11 1.49 -24.45 -13.33
C GLY A 11 3.01 -24.32 -13.26
N ALA A 12 3.53 -23.36 -12.53
CA ALA A 12 4.98 -23.14 -12.37
C ALA A 12 5.69 -24.20 -11.52
N ALA A 13 4.96 -25.13 -10.90
CA ALA A 13 5.54 -26.28 -10.22
C ALA A 13 6.26 -27.28 -11.16
N GLY A 14 6.05 -27.21 -12.48
CA GLY A 14 6.68 -28.06 -13.49
C GLY A 14 7.89 -27.44 -14.19
N GLY A 15 8.20 -26.16 -14.00
CA GLY A 15 9.30 -25.42 -14.65
C GLY A 15 10.51 -25.17 -13.74
N LEU A 16 10.71 -25.98 -12.73
CA LEU A 16 11.69 -25.78 -11.63
C LEU A 16 13.17 -25.89 -12.02
N ALA A 17 13.52 -26.17 -13.26
CA ALA A 17 14.93 -26.30 -13.67
C ALA A 17 15.61 -24.96 -14.00
N VAL A 18 14.87 -23.88 -14.32
CA VAL A 18 15.44 -22.56 -14.66
C VAL A 18 15.21 -21.52 -13.55
N ALA A 19 14.20 -21.70 -12.71
CA ALA A 19 13.91 -20.82 -11.57
C ALA A 19 14.78 -21.11 -10.32
N GLY A 20 15.56 -22.18 -10.32
CA GLY A 20 16.39 -22.60 -9.18
C GLY A 20 17.36 -21.53 -8.68
N GLY A 21 17.79 -20.60 -9.53
CA GLY A 21 18.68 -19.52 -9.12
C GLY A 21 18.01 -18.40 -8.31
N LEU A 22 16.81 -17.96 -8.71
CA LEU A 22 16.11 -16.83 -8.04
C LEU A 22 15.29 -17.31 -6.83
N LEU A 23 14.58 -18.41 -6.99
CA LEU A 23 13.79 -19.00 -5.91
C LEU A 23 14.70 -19.60 -4.82
N GLY A 24 15.80 -20.25 -5.20
CA GLY A 24 16.83 -20.73 -4.27
C GLY A 24 17.43 -19.58 -3.47
N ARG A 25 17.78 -18.46 -4.12
CA ARG A 25 18.27 -17.25 -3.44
C ARG A 25 17.23 -16.62 -2.52
N ALA A 26 15.96 -16.63 -2.88
CA ALA A 26 14.89 -16.13 -2.03
C ALA A 26 14.69 -17.03 -0.79
N ILE A 27 14.76 -18.35 -0.96
CA ILE A 27 14.67 -19.31 0.15
C ILE A 27 15.90 -19.23 1.04
N ASP A 28 17.10 -19.11 0.47
CA ASP A 28 18.35 -18.89 1.21
C ASP A 28 18.32 -17.57 1.99
N ALA A 29 17.75 -16.51 1.39
CA ALA A 29 17.59 -15.21 2.07
C ALA A 29 16.58 -15.28 3.23
N MET A 30 15.55 -16.11 3.14
CA MET A 30 14.57 -16.31 4.24
C MET A 30 15.16 -17.13 5.40
N GLY A 31 16.14 -17.98 5.13
CA GLY A 31 16.86 -18.80 6.14
C GLY A 31 18.14 -18.18 6.66
N ALA A 32 18.64 -17.12 6.03
CA ALA A 32 19.86 -16.45 6.47
C ALA A 32 19.61 -15.66 7.76
N PRO A 33 20.54 -15.74 8.75
CA PRO A 33 20.45 -14.86 9.92
C PRO A 33 20.46 -13.41 9.49
N ALA A 34 19.65 -12.57 10.15
CA ALA A 34 19.65 -11.14 9.91
C ALA A 34 21.06 -10.60 10.19
N VAL A 35 21.71 -10.02 9.18
CA VAL A 35 23.00 -9.36 9.35
C VAL A 35 22.73 -7.99 9.93
N ILE A 36 23.09 -7.80 11.20
CA ILE A 36 23.03 -6.49 11.83
C ILE A 36 24.18 -5.66 11.25
N GLY A 37 23.85 -4.60 10.56
CA GLY A 37 24.81 -3.70 9.94
C GLY A 37 24.15 -2.50 9.29
N GLU A 38 24.97 -1.63 8.73
CA GLU A 38 24.48 -0.50 7.94
C GLU A 38 23.77 -1.03 6.69
N GLY A 39 22.52 -0.59 6.45
CA GLY A 39 21.80 -0.90 5.23
C GLY A 39 22.47 -0.27 4.00
N PRO A 40 22.01 -0.57 2.78
CA PRO A 40 22.63 -0.10 1.53
C PRO A 40 22.61 1.44 1.38
N TYR A 41 21.88 2.13 2.24
CA TYR A 41 21.72 3.59 2.24
C TYR A 41 22.56 4.31 3.29
N GLY A 42 23.40 3.56 4.03
CA GLY A 42 24.25 4.10 5.11
C GLY A 42 23.55 4.19 6.47
N PRO A 43 24.21 4.75 7.46
CA PRO A 43 23.71 4.79 8.83
C PRO A 43 22.48 5.68 8.96
N ILE A 44 21.58 5.30 9.87
CA ILE A 44 20.39 6.10 10.21
C ILE A 44 20.82 7.31 11.04
N GLY A 45 20.44 8.52 10.58
CA GLY A 45 20.74 9.79 11.23
C GLY A 45 19.89 10.11 12.47
N SER A 46 20.05 11.31 12.99
CA SER A 46 19.17 11.87 14.03
C SER A 46 17.74 12.07 13.49
N PRO A 47 16.71 12.12 14.36
CA PRO A 47 15.35 12.41 13.93
C PRO A 47 15.26 13.75 13.18
N ASP A 48 14.52 13.74 12.07
CA ASP A 48 14.16 14.97 11.34
C ASP A 48 13.02 15.75 12.04
N ALA A 49 12.53 16.81 11.40
CA ALA A 49 11.42 17.62 11.92
C ALA A 49 10.09 16.86 12.11
N ASN A 50 9.94 15.71 11.47
CA ASN A 50 8.78 14.82 11.60
C ASN A 50 9.02 13.67 12.59
N GLY A 51 10.18 13.63 13.25
CA GLY A 51 10.57 12.59 14.20
C GLY A 51 11.09 11.31 13.55
N LEU A 52 11.31 11.30 12.22
CA LEU A 52 11.81 10.13 11.50
C LEU A 52 13.35 10.14 11.43
N ARG A 53 13.94 8.98 11.71
CA ARG A 53 15.38 8.77 11.55
C ARG A 53 15.64 8.16 10.17
N LEU A 54 16.29 8.92 9.31
CA LEU A 54 16.48 8.58 7.90
C LEU A 54 17.97 8.51 7.57
N PRO A 55 18.38 7.68 6.58
CA PRO A 55 19.73 7.70 6.03
C PRO A 55 20.02 9.01 5.31
N PRO A 56 21.31 9.35 5.09
CA PRO A 56 21.70 10.53 4.30
C PRO A 56 21.02 10.55 2.92
N GLY A 57 20.57 11.73 2.51
CA GLY A 57 19.89 11.93 1.21
C GLY A 57 18.38 11.63 1.21
N PHE A 58 17.83 11.09 2.29
CA PHE A 58 16.39 10.92 2.45
C PHE A 58 15.78 12.10 3.22
N THR A 59 14.57 12.46 2.82
CA THR A 59 13.76 13.50 3.49
C THR A 59 12.34 13.00 3.70
N SER A 60 11.66 13.51 4.72
CA SER A 60 10.26 13.20 4.97
C SER A 60 9.37 14.42 4.85
N ARG A 61 8.10 14.19 4.55
CA ARG A 61 7.04 15.20 4.68
C ARG A 61 5.74 14.55 5.10
N VAL A 62 4.94 15.26 5.85
CA VAL A 62 3.56 14.86 6.13
C VAL A 62 2.73 15.04 4.86
N VAL A 63 2.05 13.98 4.42
CA VAL A 63 1.18 13.96 3.24
C VAL A 63 -0.26 14.25 3.63
N ALA A 64 -0.75 13.58 4.68
CA ALA A 64 -2.10 13.71 5.18
C ALA A 64 -2.12 13.50 6.71
N ARG A 65 -3.15 14.02 7.36
CA ARG A 65 -3.44 13.75 8.77
C ARG A 65 -4.87 13.26 8.89
N SER A 66 -5.08 12.21 9.67
CA SER A 66 -6.42 11.69 9.97
C SER A 66 -7.36 12.83 10.38
N GLY A 67 -8.56 12.84 9.80
CA GLY A 67 -9.58 13.83 10.10
C GLY A 67 -9.44 15.19 9.40
N THR A 68 -8.36 15.41 8.64
CA THR A 68 -8.20 16.64 7.84
C THR A 68 -8.63 16.42 6.39
N GLU A 69 -9.16 17.48 5.77
CA GLU A 69 -9.49 17.47 4.36
C GLU A 69 -8.23 17.58 3.52
N ILE A 70 -8.16 16.80 2.44
CA ILE A 70 -7.05 16.78 1.49
C ILE A 70 -7.55 16.77 0.05
N GLY A 71 -6.73 17.32 -0.84
CA GLY A 71 -7.02 17.39 -2.28
C GLY A 71 -7.97 18.54 -2.67
N PRO A 72 -8.18 18.75 -3.97
CA PRO A 72 -9.05 19.80 -4.49
C PRO A 72 -10.55 19.50 -4.30
N ARG A 73 -10.91 18.22 -4.23
CA ARG A 73 -12.22 17.77 -3.76
C ARG A 73 -12.09 17.44 -2.28
N PRO A 74 -12.90 18.02 -1.40
CA PRO A 74 -12.77 17.80 0.04
C PRO A 74 -12.98 16.31 0.35
N TYR A 75 -11.87 15.62 0.63
CA TYR A 75 -11.85 14.26 1.14
C TYR A 75 -11.27 14.28 2.54
N LYS A 76 -12.08 13.92 3.54
CA LYS A 76 -11.63 13.81 4.92
C LYS A 76 -10.79 12.54 5.07
N PHE A 77 -9.48 12.69 5.24
CA PHE A 77 -8.59 11.54 5.35
C PHE A 77 -8.95 10.67 6.54
N HIS A 78 -9.07 9.37 6.29
CA HIS A 78 -9.58 8.40 7.24
C HIS A 78 -8.70 8.26 8.50
N LEU A 79 -9.27 7.64 9.52
CA LEU A 79 -8.57 7.31 10.76
C LEU A 79 -7.66 6.09 10.58
N LEU A 80 -6.64 5.99 11.44
CA LEU A 80 -5.74 4.85 11.57
C LEU A 80 -5.31 4.32 10.19
N PRO A 81 -4.57 5.12 9.40
CA PRO A 81 -4.07 4.67 8.11
C PRO A 81 -3.09 3.51 8.30
N ASP A 82 -3.32 2.41 7.57
CA ASP A 82 -2.53 1.19 7.62
C ASP A 82 -2.11 0.76 6.20
N GLY A 83 -2.34 -0.49 5.79
CA GLY A 83 -1.88 -1.07 4.55
C GLY A 83 -1.99 -0.14 3.35
N MET A 84 -0.88 0.03 2.63
CA MET A 84 -0.77 0.99 1.53
C MET A 84 -0.21 0.33 0.27
N GLY A 85 -0.64 0.85 -0.89
CA GLY A 85 -0.11 0.44 -2.19
C GLY A 85 0.01 1.61 -3.15
N THR A 86 0.91 1.51 -4.12
CA THR A 86 1.10 2.55 -5.13
C THR A 86 0.82 2.04 -6.53
N PHE A 87 0.19 2.88 -7.36
CA PHE A 87 -0.21 2.58 -8.73
C PHE A 87 0.26 3.69 -9.66
N LYS A 88 1.11 3.35 -10.61
CA LYS A 88 1.61 4.30 -11.61
C LYS A 88 0.47 4.82 -12.48
N THR A 89 0.46 6.13 -12.77
CA THR A 89 -0.47 6.75 -13.70
C THR A 89 0.22 7.09 -15.04
N ASN A 90 -0.58 7.22 -16.11
CA ASN A 90 -0.05 7.45 -17.46
C ASN A 90 0.58 8.85 -17.65
N ASP A 91 0.28 9.80 -16.75
CA ASP A 91 0.83 11.15 -16.73
C ASP A 91 2.18 11.28 -15.98
N GLY A 92 2.73 10.13 -15.57
CA GLY A 92 4.00 10.06 -14.84
C GLY A 92 3.86 10.30 -13.32
N GLY A 93 2.64 10.44 -12.83
CA GLY A 93 2.31 10.46 -11.40
C GLY A 93 2.02 9.08 -10.83
N PHE A 94 1.35 9.03 -9.70
CA PHE A 94 0.91 7.78 -9.06
C PHE A 94 -0.31 8.01 -8.17
N ILE A 95 -0.98 6.93 -7.83
CA ILE A 95 -2.02 6.87 -6.80
C ILE A 95 -1.46 6.09 -5.62
N LEU A 96 -1.64 6.61 -4.41
CA LEU A 96 -1.41 5.92 -3.15
C LEU A 96 -2.76 5.49 -2.59
N THR A 97 -2.98 4.19 -2.41
CA THR A 97 -4.12 3.67 -1.65
C THR A 97 -3.72 3.49 -0.19
N SER A 98 -4.67 3.68 0.72
CA SER A 98 -4.44 3.52 2.15
C SER A 98 -5.70 2.98 2.81
N ASN A 99 -5.56 1.88 3.54
CA ASN A 99 -6.59 1.28 4.36
C ASN A 99 -6.84 2.09 5.63
N SER A 100 -8.05 1.98 6.18
CA SER A 100 -8.40 2.50 7.50
C SER A 100 -8.58 1.34 8.48
N GLU A 101 -7.66 1.13 9.38
CA GLU A 101 -7.76 0.12 10.44
C GLU A 101 -8.60 0.62 11.62
N ALA A 102 -9.67 1.34 11.35
CA ALA A 102 -10.57 1.87 12.35
C ALA A 102 -11.86 1.03 12.45
N PRO A 103 -12.46 0.92 13.64
CA PRO A 103 -13.79 0.33 13.78
C PRO A 103 -14.82 1.17 13.03
N ASP A 104 -15.97 0.59 12.75
CA ASP A 104 -17.09 1.34 12.18
C ASP A 104 -17.52 2.47 13.12
N LEU A 105 -17.55 3.70 12.58
CA LEU A 105 -17.90 4.93 13.32
C LEU A 105 -18.96 5.70 12.52
N PRO A 106 -20.20 5.22 12.49
CA PRO A 106 -21.26 5.79 11.66
C PRO A 106 -21.43 7.29 11.87
N GLY A 107 -21.46 8.05 10.77
CA GLY A 107 -21.63 9.50 10.77
C GLY A 107 -20.42 10.34 11.19
N LEU A 108 -19.33 9.72 11.63
CA LEU A 108 -18.10 10.42 12.00
C LEU A 108 -17.01 10.30 10.93
N TYR A 109 -16.78 9.10 10.43
CA TYR A 109 -15.77 8.81 9.40
C TYR A 109 -16.28 7.75 8.43
N GLU A 110 -15.89 7.88 7.16
CA GLU A 110 -16.01 6.79 6.21
C GLU A 110 -14.83 5.83 6.42
N ILE A 111 -15.12 4.64 6.91
CA ILE A 111 -14.14 3.58 7.11
C ILE A 111 -14.08 2.70 5.86
N GLY A 112 -12.89 2.32 5.47
CA GLY A 112 -12.61 1.52 4.28
C GLY A 112 -11.23 1.80 3.71
N THR A 113 -11.15 2.18 2.45
CA THR A 113 -9.87 2.50 1.78
C THR A 113 -9.99 3.81 1.02
N GLY A 114 -9.03 4.67 1.22
CA GLY A 114 -8.88 5.92 0.48
C GLY A 114 -7.81 5.84 -0.60
N ALA A 115 -7.86 6.77 -1.54
CA ALA A 115 -6.84 6.97 -2.56
C ALA A 115 -6.42 8.44 -2.61
N ILE A 116 -5.12 8.68 -2.75
CA ILE A 116 -4.54 10.01 -2.96
C ILE A 116 -3.78 9.98 -4.28
N ARG A 117 -4.14 10.84 -5.22
CA ARG A 117 -3.45 10.96 -6.51
C ARG A 117 -2.38 12.03 -6.46
N PHE A 118 -1.20 11.71 -6.97
CA PHE A 118 -0.06 12.60 -7.10
C PHE A 118 0.32 12.82 -8.56
N ASP A 119 0.76 14.03 -8.89
CA ASP A 119 1.42 14.31 -10.16
C ASP A 119 2.92 13.87 -10.11
N LYS A 120 3.61 14.01 -11.23
CA LYS A 120 5.06 13.71 -11.38
C LYS A 120 5.98 14.55 -10.48
N LYS A 121 5.46 15.62 -9.85
CA LYS A 121 6.17 16.47 -8.89
C LYS A 121 5.75 16.16 -7.44
N PHE A 122 5.08 15.03 -7.23
CA PHE A 122 4.57 14.59 -5.92
C PHE A 122 3.58 15.57 -5.27
N ARG A 123 2.88 16.41 -6.04
CA ARG A 123 1.80 17.26 -5.53
C ARG A 123 0.50 16.49 -5.56
N ILE A 124 -0.32 16.63 -4.53
CA ILE A 124 -1.65 16.03 -4.48
C ILE A 124 -2.54 16.73 -5.52
N THR A 125 -3.10 15.95 -6.43
CA THR A 125 -4.01 16.43 -7.49
C THR A 125 -5.44 15.97 -7.27
N ASP A 126 -5.65 14.91 -6.48
CA ASP A 126 -6.97 14.41 -6.11
C ASP A 126 -6.89 13.52 -4.86
N ALA A 127 -8.04 13.35 -4.16
CA ALA A 127 -8.19 12.36 -3.10
C ALA A 127 -9.66 11.95 -3.00
N TYR A 128 -9.91 10.66 -2.78
CA TYR A 128 -11.26 10.08 -2.82
C TYR A 128 -11.29 8.70 -2.14
N PRO A 129 -12.45 8.26 -1.65
CA PRO A 129 -12.63 6.89 -1.18
C PRO A 129 -12.75 5.91 -2.36
N ILE A 130 -12.20 4.72 -2.22
CA ILE A 130 -12.34 3.60 -3.17
C ILE A 130 -13.04 2.38 -2.57
N LEU A 131 -13.19 2.34 -1.25
CA LEU A 131 -13.96 1.36 -0.51
C LEU A 131 -14.61 2.05 0.69
N LYS A 132 -15.85 1.70 1.00
CA LYS A 132 -16.64 2.30 2.09
C LYS A 132 -17.41 1.21 2.84
N ASN A 133 -17.88 1.55 4.04
CA ASN A 133 -18.75 0.70 4.85
C ASN A 133 -18.12 -0.67 5.18
N THR A 134 -16.84 -0.66 5.48
CA THR A 134 -16.08 -1.79 5.98
C THR A 134 -15.46 -1.41 7.33
N MET A 135 -14.75 -2.30 7.99
CA MET A 135 -14.14 -1.99 9.28
C MET A 135 -12.78 -2.68 9.43
N ILE A 136 -11.91 -2.04 10.20
CA ILE A 136 -10.59 -2.57 10.56
C ILE A 136 -9.85 -3.11 9.33
N ASN A 137 -9.78 -2.30 8.26
CA ASN A 137 -9.03 -2.66 7.07
C ASN A 137 -7.54 -2.46 7.34
N CYS A 138 -6.86 -3.55 7.69
CA CYS A 138 -5.44 -3.56 8.05
C CYS A 138 -4.57 -3.82 6.82
N ALA A 139 -4.24 -5.06 6.56
CA ALA A 139 -3.35 -5.47 5.48
C ALA A 139 -4.00 -5.38 4.09
N GLY A 140 -3.17 -5.50 3.07
CA GLY A 140 -3.61 -5.53 1.69
C GLY A 140 -2.50 -5.86 0.73
N GLY A 141 -2.79 -5.80 -0.56
CA GLY A 141 -1.80 -6.07 -1.60
C GLY A 141 -2.17 -5.51 -2.96
N VAL A 142 -1.14 -5.14 -3.73
CA VAL A 142 -1.28 -4.77 -5.13
C VAL A 142 -1.39 -6.05 -5.96
N THR A 143 -2.46 -6.17 -6.76
CA THR A 143 -2.61 -7.31 -7.67
C THR A 143 -1.77 -7.15 -8.93
N PRO A 144 -1.37 -8.24 -9.59
CA PRO A 144 -0.67 -8.17 -10.87
C PRO A 144 -1.45 -7.47 -12.00
N TRP A 145 -2.76 -7.34 -11.86
CA TRP A 145 -3.63 -6.66 -12.83
C TRP A 145 -4.03 -5.24 -12.44
N GLY A 146 -3.38 -4.67 -11.41
CA GLY A 146 -3.47 -3.24 -11.09
C GLY A 146 -4.63 -2.84 -10.20
N THR A 147 -5.16 -3.74 -9.36
CA THR A 147 -6.14 -3.42 -8.32
C THR A 147 -5.53 -3.53 -6.92
N TRP A 148 -6.20 -2.98 -5.93
CA TRP A 148 -5.84 -3.08 -4.52
C TRP A 148 -6.73 -4.10 -3.82
N LEU A 149 -6.12 -5.02 -3.07
CA LEU A 149 -6.84 -5.88 -2.13
C LEU A 149 -6.81 -5.23 -0.75
N SER A 150 -7.97 -5.03 -0.16
CA SER A 150 -8.14 -4.50 1.20
C SER A 150 -8.77 -5.57 2.07
N CYS A 151 -8.19 -5.84 3.24
CA CYS A 151 -8.56 -6.96 4.09
C CYS A 151 -9.08 -6.46 5.44
N GLU A 152 -10.27 -6.90 5.85
CA GLU A 152 -10.78 -6.69 7.21
C GLU A 152 -10.07 -7.63 8.20
N GLU A 153 -9.56 -7.12 9.30
CA GLU A 153 -8.92 -7.90 10.37
C GLU A 153 -9.90 -8.19 11.52
N ILE A 154 -10.98 -8.88 11.20
CA ILE A 154 -12.01 -9.32 12.13
C ILE A 154 -12.36 -10.79 11.89
N ASP A 155 -13.06 -11.42 12.86
CA ASP A 155 -13.59 -12.78 12.64
C ASP A 155 -14.52 -12.79 11.43
N LYS A 156 -14.26 -13.71 10.47
CA LYS A 156 -14.94 -13.79 9.16
C LYS A 156 -14.84 -12.52 8.32
N GLY A 157 -13.80 -11.72 8.53
CA GLY A 157 -13.48 -10.54 7.73
C GLY A 157 -13.37 -10.87 6.24
N LYS A 158 -13.68 -9.89 5.42
CA LYS A 158 -13.70 -10.02 3.95
C LYS A 158 -12.44 -9.44 3.34
N VAL A 159 -12.12 -9.93 2.15
CA VAL A 159 -11.13 -9.33 1.26
C VAL A 159 -11.87 -8.65 0.12
N PHE A 160 -11.64 -7.36 -0.05
CA PHE A 160 -12.26 -6.54 -1.09
C PHE A 160 -11.26 -6.21 -2.19
N GLU A 161 -11.65 -6.39 -3.44
CA GLU A 161 -10.86 -5.92 -4.57
C GLU A 161 -11.34 -4.52 -4.99
N CYS A 162 -10.46 -3.54 -4.89
CA CYS A 162 -10.74 -2.13 -5.13
C CYS A 162 -10.07 -1.62 -6.40
N ASP A 163 -10.77 -0.80 -7.18
CA ASP A 163 -10.19 -0.04 -8.28
C ASP A 163 -9.50 1.22 -7.73
N PRO A 164 -8.18 1.36 -7.84
CA PRO A 164 -7.46 2.53 -7.32
C PRO A 164 -7.90 3.86 -7.93
N TRP A 165 -8.53 3.84 -9.12
CA TRP A 165 -9.04 5.05 -9.80
C TRP A 165 -10.44 5.45 -9.36
N GLY A 166 -11.11 4.67 -8.51
CA GLY A 166 -12.45 4.97 -8.00
C GLY A 166 -13.54 4.97 -9.08
N LYS A 167 -13.37 4.17 -10.14
CA LYS A 167 -14.33 4.09 -11.26
C LYS A 167 -15.31 2.93 -11.15
N LYS A 168 -15.15 2.07 -10.13
CA LYS A 168 -15.99 0.89 -9.88
C LYS A 168 -16.41 0.84 -8.44
#